data_cf240bdeffb0f147e5c891935adf8b7d
#
_entry.id   cf240bdeffb0f147e5c891935adf8b7d
#
_cell.length_a   1.000
_cell.length_b   1.000
_cell.length_c   1.000
_cell.angle_alpha   90.00
_cell.angle_beta   90.00
_cell.angle_gamma   90.00
#
_symmetry.space_group_name_H-M   'P 1'
#
loop_
_entity.id
_entity.type
_entity.pdbx_description
1 polymer ?
#
loop_
_entity_poly.entity_id
_entity_poly.type
_entity_poly.pdbx_seq_one_letter_code
_entity_poly.pdbx_strand_id
1 'polypeptide(L)'
;MIILICGFLSACSTTGNKPDGVSSATLNETAWGETELRAISRSAIVLFSSSDNNTLKVANEISSVLGAQILPPEAATPERLSEYALVGFGSGIFDQQHHRRILEIAGSFSESKGKRVFIFSTSGVSRKIVIENNIDDPHDALRNILEAKGCEVEGEFNCPGFNRNSFLILFGGINKGRPNSKDLQNARSFAKSLLTLVG
;
A
#
# COMPACT_ATOMS: atom_id res chain seq x y z
N MET A 1 21.05 9.57 55.90
CA MET A 1 22.06 8.58 56.41
C MET A 1 22.87 8.16 55.18
N ILE A 2 24.09 8.65 55.16
CA ILE A 2 25.09 8.51 54.10
C ILE A 2 25.80 7.18 54.26
N ILE A 3 25.99 6.39 53.18
CA ILE A 3 27.12 5.48 53.08
C ILE A 3 27.65 5.49 51.66
N LEU A 4 28.80 6.16 51.48
CA LEU A 4 29.77 5.96 50.41
C LEU A 4 30.53 4.67 50.64
N ILE A 5 30.82 3.91 49.58
CA ILE A 5 31.98 3.02 49.53
C ILE A 5 32.70 3.16 48.21
N CYS A 6 33.94 3.60 48.32
CA CYS A 6 34.99 3.76 47.32
C CYS A 6 35.78 2.48 47.05
N GLY A 7 36.37 2.37 45.85
CA GLY A 7 37.66 1.71 45.58
C GLY A 7 37.53 0.32 44.92
N PHE A 8 38.22 -0.01 43.86
CA PHE A 8 39.68 -0.03 43.65
C PHE A 8 40.00 -0.16 42.14
N LEU A 9 40.95 0.63 41.73
CA LEU A 9 41.70 0.46 40.48
C LEU A 9 42.56 -0.79 40.49
N SER A 10 42.63 -1.51 39.37
CA SER A 10 43.84 -2.29 39.05
C SER A 10 44.08 -2.27 37.55
N ALA A 11 45.13 -1.60 37.17
CA ALA A 11 45.72 -1.58 35.83
C ALA A 11 46.51 -2.90 35.63
N CYS A 12 46.35 -3.51 34.47
CA CYS A 12 47.33 -4.47 33.96
C CYS A 12 47.56 -4.17 32.49
N SER A 13 48.75 -3.66 32.20
CA SER A 13 49.33 -3.52 30.87
C SER A 13 49.78 -4.87 30.35
N THR A 14 49.43 -5.23 29.15
CA THR A 14 50.21 -6.12 28.29
C THR A 14 50.16 -5.69 26.85
N THR A 15 51.34 -5.39 26.34
CA THR A 15 51.71 -5.09 24.97
C THR A 15 51.53 -6.32 24.07
N GLY A 16 51.07 -6.10 22.85
CA GLY A 16 51.34 -7.09 21.81
C GLY A 16 50.44 -7.08 20.57
N ASN A 17 50.97 -6.61 19.50
CA ASN A 17 50.68 -6.95 18.10
C ASN A 17 49.37 -6.50 17.43
N LYS A 18 49.56 -5.52 16.56
CA LYS A 18 48.73 -5.19 15.42
C LYS A 18 48.94 -6.27 14.31
N PRO A 19 47.91 -6.79 13.67
CA PRO A 19 47.99 -7.18 12.28
C PRO A 19 47.25 -6.15 11.40
N ASP A 20 47.97 -5.71 10.40
CA ASP A 20 47.48 -4.86 9.33
C ASP A 20 46.48 -5.61 8.45
N GLY A 21 45.53 -4.85 7.91
CA GLY A 21 44.77 -5.24 6.72
C GLY A 21 43.41 -5.83 6.95
N VAL A 22 42.41 -4.99 7.22
CA VAL A 22 41.03 -5.30 6.88
C VAL A 22 40.55 -4.25 5.88
N SER A 23 40.40 -4.75 4.65
CA SER A 23 39.92 -4.08 3.47
C SER A 23 38.60 -3.33 3.73
N SER A 24 38.54 -2.11 3.20
CA SER A 24 37.38 -1.20 3.22
C SER A 24 36.24 -1.63 2.27
N ALA A 25 35.81 -2.89 2.32
CA ALA A 25 34.79 -3.43 1.42
C ALA A 25 33.43 -3.75 2.10
N THR A 26 33.24 -3.39 3.37
CA THR A 26 32.03 -3.81 4.13
C THR A 26 31.01 -2.68 4.41
N LEU A 27 31.08 -1.55 3.70
CA LEU A 27 30.16 -0.42 3.95
C LEU A 27 29.00 -0.26 2.94
N ASN A 28 28.86 -1.16 1.95
CA ASN A 28 27.85 -0.97 0.91
C ASN A 28 26.60 -1.86 1.04
N GLU A 29 26.56 -2.89 1.88
CA GLU A 29 25.38 -3.77 1.99
C GLU A 29 24.27 -3.21 2.91
N THR A 30 24.61 -2.33 3.85
CA THR A 30 23.61 -1.74 4.77
C THR A 30 22.86 -0.55 4.18
N ALA A 31 23.44 0.15 3.21
CA ALA A 31 22.84 1.36 2.63
C ALA A 31 21.62 1.05 1.73
N TRP A 32 21.63 -0.08 1.03
CA TRP A 32 20.52 -0.52 0.17
C TRP A 32 19.32 -0.95 1.01
N GLY A 33 19.51 -1.69 2.08
CA GLY A 33 18.43 -2.12 2.99
C GLY A 33 17.75 -0.97 3.73
N GLU A 34 18.45 0.10 4.08
CA GLU A 34 17.86 1.27 4.72
C GLU A 34 17.03 2.13 3.76
N THR A 35 17.40 2.19 2.48
CA THR A 35 16.64 2.92 1.46
C THR A 35 15.35 2.18 1.11
N GLU A 36 15.38 0.85 1.01
CA GLU A 36 14.18 0.02 0.84
C GLU A 36 13.27 0.08 2.08
N LEU A 37 13.82 -0.01 3.28
CA LEU A 37 13.07 0.16 4.53
C LEU A 37 12.43 1.56 4.65
N ARG A 38 13.09 2.62 4.19
CA ARG A 38 12.53 3.98 4.15
C ARG A 38 11.44 4.14 3.09
N ALA A 39 11.52 3.44 1.96
CA ALA A 39 10.47 3.44 0.94
C ALA A 39 9.22 2.69 1.44
N ILE A 40 9.39 1.57 2.13
CA ILE A 40 8.32 0.80 2.76
C ILE A 40 7.64 1.60 3.89
N SER A 41 8.39 2.36 4.69
CA SER A 41 7.86 3.17 5.80
C SER A 41 7.06 4.41 5.37
N ARG A 42 6.92 4.68 4.06
CA ARG A 42 6.27 5.88 3.49
C ARG A 42 5.17 5.55 2.50
N SER A 43 4.42 4.50 2.75
CA SER A 43 3.25 4.16 1.92
C SER A 43 1.95 4.40 2.68
N ALA A 44 0.92 4.86 1.97
CA ALA A 44 -0.43 4.99 2.49
C ALA A 44 -1.45 4.39 1.54
N ILE A 45 -2.60 4.00 2.08
CA ILE A 45 -3.76 3.52 1.33
C ILE A 45 -4.96 4.37 1.73
N VAL A 46 -5.50 5.14 0.82
CA VAL A 46 -6.79 5.81 0.98
C VAL A 46 -7.87 4.80 0.67
N LEU A 47 -8.69 4.48 1.67
CA LEU A 47 -9.64 3.39 1.57
C LEU A 47 -11.08 3.87 1.87
N PHE A 48 -11.99 3.58 0.94
CA PHE A 48 -13.42 3.52 1.23
C PHE A 48 -13.91 2.07 1.16
N SER A 49 -14.43 1.54 2.26
CA SER A 49 -14.97 0.18 2.32
C SER A 49 -16.40 0.22 2.88
N SER A 50 -17.31 -0.52 2.22
CA SER A 50 -18.68 -0.69 2.67
C SER A 50 -18.78 -1.68 3.84
N SER A 51 -20.00 -1.89 4.34
CA SER A 51 -20.32 -2.75 5.50
C SER A 51 -19.80 -4.20 5.39
N ASP A 52 -19.66 -4.73 4.17
CA ASP A 52 -19.16 -6.10 3.96
C ASP A 52 -17.64 -6.22 4.06
N ASN A 53 -16.93 -5.09 4.19
CA ASN A 53 -15.48 -5.02 4.35
C ASN A 53 -14.66 -5.75 3.27
N ASN A 54 -15.22 -5.95 2.08
CA ASN A 54 -14.52 -6.65 1.00
C ASN A 54 -13.21 -5.94 0.64
N THR A 55 -13.28 -4.63 0.36
CA THR A 55 -12.10 -3.84 0.01
C THR A 55 -11.13 -3.70 1.18
N LEU A 56 -11.63 -3.63 2.42
CA LEU A 56 -10.78 -3.59 3.61
C LEU A 56 -9.94 -4.87 3.76
N LYS A 57 -10.51 -6.05 3.47
CA LYS A 57 -9.73 -7.31 3.48
C LYS A 57 -8.57 -7.25 2.50
N VAL A 58 -8.81 -6.75 1.29
CA VAL A 58 -7.75 -6.56 0.27
C VAL A 58 -6.73 -5.52 0.71
N ALA A 59 -7.18 -4.38 1.24
CA ALA A 59 -6.31 -3.33 1.75
C ALA A 59 -5.38 -3.82 2.87
N ASN A 60 -5.88 -4.65 3.78
CA ASN A 60 -5.07 -5.24 4.86
C ASN A 60 -3.95 -6.13 4.31
N GLU A 61 -4.22 -6.92 3.26
CA GLU A 61 -3.19 -7.76 2.62
C GLU A 61 -2.13 -6.92 1.91
N ILE A 62 -2.54 -5.88 1.19
CA ILE A 62 -1.61 -4.95 0.54
C ILE A 62 -0.80 -4.21 1.60
N SER A 63 -1.46 -3.68 2.63
CA SER A 63 -0.83 -2.98 3.75
C SER A 63 0.20 -3.85 4.46
N SER A 64 -0.09 -5.14 4.70
CA SER A 64 0.83 -6.07 5.37
C SER A 64 2.15 -6.28 4.62
N VAL A 65 2.13 -6.14 3.29
CA VAL A 65 3.32 -6.28 2.42
C VAL A 65 4.07 -4.96 2.31
N LEU A 66 3.35 -3.84 2.12
CA LEU A 66 3.95 -2.52 1.89
C LEU A 66 4.30 -1.78 3.18
N GLY A 67 3.87 -2.24 4.36
CA GLY A 67 3.93 -1.45 5.59
C GLY A 67 3.05 -0.19 5.52
N ALA A 68 2.04 -0.17 4.64
CA ALA A 68 1.28 1.02 4.33
C ALA A 68 0.28 1.39 5.44
N GLN A 69 0.16 2.67 5.76
CA GLN A 69 -0.89 3.15 6.65
C GLN A 69 -2.22 3.23 5.92
N ILE A 70 -3.27 2.58 6.44
CA ILE A 70 -4.62 2.71 5.89
C ILE A 70 -5.27 3.97 6.45
N LEU A 71 -5.72 4.84 5.56
CA LEU A 71 -6.36 6.12 5.88
C LEU A 71 -7.81 6.11 5.39
N PRO A 72 -8.78 6.43 6.25
CA PRO A 72 -10.13 6.70 5.78
C PRO A 72 -10.15 8.02 4.97
N PRO A 73 -11.15 8.23 4.10
CA PRO A 73 -11.23 9.41 3.25
C PRO A 73 -11.08 10.74 3.99
N GLU A 74 -11.65 10.83 5.18
CA GLU A 74 -11.62 12.03 6.03
C GLU A 74 -10.22 12.41 6.54
N ALA A 75 -9.32 11.43 6.61
CA ALA A 75 -7.93 11.62 7.05
C ALA A 75 -6.93 11.79 5.90
N ALA A 76 -7.39 11.67 4.65
CA ALA A 76 -6.55 11.68 3.45
C ALA A 76 -6.52 13.09 2.82
N THR A 77 -5.97 14.08 3.55
CA THR A 77 -5.79 15.42 2.99
C THR A 77 -4.61 15.49 2.02
N PRO A 78 -4.60 16.43 1.06
CA PRO A 78 -3.50 16.60 0.11
C PRO A 78 -2.13 16.75 0.80
N GLU A 79 -2.07 17.54 1.88
CA GLU A 79 -0.85 17.77 2.66
C GLU A 79 -0.33 16.46 3.25
N ARG A 80 -1.23 15.69 3.89
CA ARG A 80 -0.87 14.40 4.48
C ARG A 80 -0.43 13.39 3.42
N LEU A 81 -1.12 13.34 2.29
CA LEU A 81 -0.77 12.42 1.20
C LEU A 81 0.56 12.79 0.54
N SER A 82 0.98 14.06 0.59
CA SER A 82 2.27 14.49 0.07
C SER A 82 3.46 13.87 0.80
N GLU A 83 3.29 13.49 2.07
CA GLU A 83 4.34 12.90 2.91
C GLU A 83 4.71 11.46 2.52
N TYR A 84 3.83 10.74 1.81
CA TYR A 84 4.04 9.35 1.42
C TYR A 84 4.69 9.24 0.05
N ALA A 85 5.62 8.32 -0.11
CA ALA A 85 6.29 8.04 -1.39
C ALA A 85 5.38 7.29 -2.37
N LEU A 86 4.50 6.42 -1.83
CA LEU A 86 3.55 5.62 -2.60
C LEU A 86 2.15 5.72 -1.97
N VAL A 87 1.15 6.05 -2.76
CA VAL A 87 -0.25 6.18 -2.29
C VAL A 87 -1.18 5.27 -3.06
N GLY A 88 -1.85 4.36 -2.35
CA GLY A 88 -2.89 3.51 -2.91
C GLY A 88 -4.28 4.15 -2.79
N PHE A 89 -5.11 3.97 -3.79
CA PHE A 89 -6.51 4.37 -3.78
C PHE A 89 -7.40 3.15 -3.96
N GLY A 90 -8.27 2.88 -2.98
CA GLY A 90 -9.09 1.67 -2.96
C GLY A 90 -10.54 1.89 -2.58
N SER A 91 -11.46 1.25 -3.34
CA SER A 91 -12.88 1.15 -2.98
C SER A 91 -13.57 -0.04 -3.63
N GLY A 92 -14.82 -0.28 -3.25
CA GLY A 92 -15.74 -1.03 -4.10
C GLY A 92 -16.01 -0.29 -5.39
N ILE A 93 -16.50 -1.03 -6.41
CA ILE A 93 -17.04 -0.43 -7.64
C ILE A 93 -18.53 -0.21 -7.48
N PHE A 94 -18.96 1.04 -7.71
CA PHE A 94 -20.33 1.52 -7.64
C PHE A 94 -20.66 2.23 -8.96
N ASP A 95 -21.76 1.88 -9.59
CA ASP A 95 -22.17 2.49 -10.87
C ASP A 95 -21.02 2.54 -11.91
N GLN A 96 -20.32 1.42 -12.05
CA GLN A 96 -19.20 1.19 -12.96
C GLN A 96 -17.94 2.05 -12.71
N GLN A 97 -17.80 2.66 -11.52
CA GLN A 97 -16.60 3.42 -11.17
C GLN A 97 -16.24 3.26 -9.67
N HIS A 98 -15.11 3.80 -9.28
CA HIS A 98 -14.74 3.90 -7.87
C HIS A 98 -15.72 4.77 -7.08
N HIS A 99 -15.85 4.52 -5.79
CA HIS A 99 -16.71 5.30 -4.93
C HIS A 99 -16.37 6.80 -4.99
N ARG A 100 -17.41 7.66 -5.05
CA ARG A 100 -17.29 9.10 -5.23
C ARG A 100 -16.27 9.76 -4.29
N ARG A 101 -16.22 9.36 -3.01
CA ARG A 101 -15.25 9.91 -2.06
C ARG A 101 -13.79 9.68 -2.47
N ILE A 102 -13.48 8.54 -3.08
CA ILE A 102 -12.13 8.25 -3.57
C ILE A 102 -11.80 9.14 -4.78
N LEU A 103 -12.76 9.33 -5.69
CA LEU A 103 -12.60 10.24 -6.84
C LEU A 103 -12.40 11.69 -6.38
N GLU A 104 -13.16 12.15 -5.38
CA GLU A 104 -13.04 13.49 -4.81
C GLU A 104 -11.65 13.74 -4.21
N ILE A 105 -11.12 12.76 -3.45
CA ILE A 105 -9.77 12.87 -2.86
C ILE A 105 -8.70 12.87 -3.95
N ALA A 106 -8.80 11.98 -4.95
CA ALA A 106 -7.89 11.99 -6.08
C ALA A 106 -7.94 13.34 -6.83
N GLY A 107 -9.13 13.92 -7.00
CA GLY A 107 -9.32 15.24 -7.61
C GLY A 107 -8.74 16.40 -6.79
N SER A 108 -8.74 16.30 -5.47
CA SER A 108 -8.16 17.31 -4.58
C SER A 108 -6.64 17.17 -4.40
N PHE A 109 -6.06 16.09 -4.91
CA PHE A 109 -4.63 15.87 -4.90
C PHE A 109 -3.92 17.04 -5.56
N SER A 110 -2.95 17.65 -4.89
CA SER A 110 -2.15 18.71 -5.48
C SER A 110 -1.45 18.22 -6.73
N GLU A 111 -1.11 19.08 -7.67
CA GLU A 111 -0.25 18.70 -8.79
C GLU A 111 1.01 18.01 -8.24
N SER A 112 1.13 16.74 -8.53
CA SER A 112 2.12 15.85 -7.90
C SER A 112 2.92 15.12 -8.97
N LYS A 113 3.65 15.89 -9.79
CA LYS A 113 4.46 15.36 -10.88
C LYS A 113 5.42 14.28 -10.36
N GLY A 114 5.27 13.07 -10.91
CA GLY A 114 6.06 11.91 -10.52
C GLY A 114 5.64 11.25 -9.19
N LYS A 115 4.48 11.64 -8.64
CA LYS A 115 3.93 10.95 -7.46
C LYS A 115 3.47 9.56 -7.83
N ARG A 116 4.04 8.57 -7.19
CA ARG A 116 3.70 7.16 -7.43
C ARG A 116 2.40 6.79 -6.74
N VAL A 117 1.50 6.19 -7.49
CA VAL A 117 0.20 5.75 -6.97
C VAL A 117 -0.16 4.36 -7.49
N PHE A 118 -1.06 3.67 -6.79
CA PHE A 118 -1.67 2.43 -7.29
C PHE A 118 -3.17 2.42 -7.01
N ILE A 119 -3.90 1.67 -7.81
CA ILE A 119 -5.36 1.58 -7.75
C ILE A 119 -5.77 0.15 -7.42
N PHE A 120 -6.74 -0.03 -6.53
CA PHE A 120 -7.33 -1.36 -6.33
C PHE A 120 -8.81 -1.29 -6.01
N SER A 121 -9.53 -2.34 -6.39
CA SER A 121 -10.98 -2.41 -6.16
C SER A 121 -11.48 -3.82 -5.86
N THR A 122 -12.71 -3.87 -5.31
CA THR A 122 -13.51 -5.07 -5.28
C THR A 122 -14.84 -4.82 -6.01
N SER A 123 -15.31 -5.80 -6.78
CA SER A 123 -16.50 -5.63 -7.61
C SER A 123 -17.35 -6.90 -7.68
N GLY A 124 -18.63 -6.74 -8.02
CA GLY A 124 -19.54 -7.88 -8.27
C GLY A 124 -19.16 -8.67 -9.50
N VAL A 125 -18.63 -7.98 -10.54
CA VAL A 125 -18.10 -8.59 -11.77
C VAL A 125 -16.61 -8.25 -11.84
N SER A 126 -15.75 -9.21 -12.22
CA SER A 126 -14.33 -8.91 -12.32
C SER A 126 -14.06 -7.92 -13.45
N ARG A 127 -13.13 -6.98 -13.21
CA ARG A 127 -12.68 -5.98 -14.19
C ARG A 127 -12.29 -6.61 -15.52
N LYS A 128 -11.62 -7.76 -15.49
CA LYS A 128 -11.23 -8.52 -16.69
C LYS A 128 -12.44 -8.86 -17.56
N ILE A 129 -13.52 -9.38 -16.97
CA ILE A 129 -14.76 -9.71 -17.71
C ILE A 129 -15.39 -8.46 -18.30
N VAL A 130 -15.39 -7.34 -17.55
CA VAL A 130 -15.93 -6.06 -18.02
C VAL A 130 -15.21 -5.60 -19.28
N ILE A 131 -13.87 -5.56 -19.26
CA ILE A 131 -13.04 -5.14 -20.38
C ILE A 131 -13.18 -6.10 -21.59
N GLU A 132 -13.17 -7.41 -21.36
CA GLU A 132 -13.31 -8.42 -22.42
C GLU A 132 -14.67 -8.34 -23.13
N ASN A 133 -15.69 -7.76 -22.52
CA ASN A 133 -17.01 -7.54 -23.11
C ASN A 133 -17.22 -6.12 -23.66
N ASN A 134 -16.13 -5.35 -23.85
CA ASN A 134 -16.15 -3.97 -24.35
C ASN A 134 -17.01 -3.03 -23.49
N ILE A 135 -17.03 -3.23 -22.19
CA ILE A 135 -17.64 -2.33 -21.21
C ILE A 135 -16.52 -1.43 -20.67
N ASP A 136 -16.83 -0.18 -20.36
CA ASP A 136 -15.86 0.78 -19.83
C ASP A 136 -15.16 0.25 -18.58
N ASP A 137 -13.84 0.43 -18.53
CA ASP A 137 -13.03 0.00 -17.41
C ASP A 137 -13.40 0.79 -16.14
N PRO A 138 -13.84 0.14 -15.07
CA PRO A 138 -14.26 0.82 -13.84
C PRO A 138 -13.13 1.60 -13.15
N HIS A 139 -11.88 1.42 -13.54
CA HIS A 139 -10.75 2.18 -13.02
C HIS A 139 -10.46 3.46 -13.82
N ASP A 140 -10.99 3.61 -15.04
CA ASP A 140 -10.65 4.73 -15.95
C ASP A 140 -10.86 6.10 -15.31
N ALA A 141 -12.01 6.31 -14.67
CA ALA A 141 -12.32 7.61 -14.05
C ALA A 141 -11.24 7.99 -13.01
N LEU A 142 -10.84 7.06 -12.15
CA LEU A 142 -9.83 7.31 -11.11
C LEU A 142 -8.43 7.47 -11.73
N ARG A 143 -8.06 6.60 -12.67
CA ARG A 143 -6.78 6.65 -13.38
C ARG A 143 -6.62 8.00 -14.07
N ASN A 144 -7.59 8.42 -14.87
CA ASN A 144 -7.55 9.69 -15.61
C ASN A 144 -7.41 10.90 -14.68
N ILE A 145 -8.08 10.90 -13.52
CA ILE A 145 -7.93 11.96 -12.52
C ILE A 145 -6.49 12.00 -11.98
N LEU A 146 -5.92 10.86 -11.60
CA LEU A 146 -4.58 10.78 -11.03
C LEU A 146 -3.50 11.16 -12.06
N GLU A 147 -3.62 10.67 -13.29
CA GLU A 147 -2.70 10.99 -14.39
C GLU A 147 -2.78 12.49 -14.77
N ALA A 148 -3.98 13.07 -14.79
CA ALA A 148 -4.16 14.52 -15.01
C ALA A 148 -3.52 15.37 -13.91
N LYS A 149 -3.33 14.82 -12.70
CA LYS A 149 -2.57 15.45 -11.60
C LYS A 149 -1.05 15.21 -11.71
N GLY A 150 -0.59 14.51 -12.74
CA GLY A 150 0.82 14.18 -12.95
C GLY A 150 1.33 13.00 -12.11
N CYS A 151 0.41 12.19 -11.56
CA CYS A 151 0.79 10.97 -10.84
C CYS A 151 1.19 9.86 -11.83
N GLU A 152 2.06 8.97 -11.37
CA GLU A 152 2.47 7.76 -12.09
C GLU A 152 1.72 6.57 -11.49
N VAL A 153 0.84 5.92 -12.28
CA VAL A 153 0.06 4.76 -11.84
C VAL A 153 0.92 3.50 -12.00
N GLU A 154 1.49 3.02 -10.92
CA GLU A 154 2.41 1.88 -10.87
C GLU A 154 1.74 0.53 -11.09
N GLY A 155 0.44 0.46 -10.85
CA GLY A 155 -0.31 -0.78 -11.07
C GLY A 155 -1.74 -0.70 -10.59
N GLU A 156 -2.49 -1.71 -11.02
CA GLU A 156 -3.91 -1.81 -10.74
C GLU A 156 -4.31 -3.23 -10.37
N PHE A 157 -5.13 -3.37 -9.35
CA PHE A 157 -5.63 -4.66 -8.87
C PHE A 157 -7.14 -4.65 -8.72
N ASN A 158 -7.80 -5.72 -9.15
CA ASN A 158 -9.22 -5.97 -8.90
C ASN A 158 -9.44 -7.43 -8.52
N CYS A 159 -10.34 -7.65 -7.58
CA CYS A 159 -10.87 -8.99 -7.33
C CYS A 159 -12.37 -8.96 -7.05
N PRO A 160 -13.07 -10.11 -7.19
CA PRO A 160 -14.46 -10.21 -6.83
C PRO A 160 -14.70 -9.93 -5.34
N GLY A 161 -15.76 -9.17 -5.05
CA GLY A 161 -16.27 -8.95 -3.71
C GLY A 161 -17.69 -9.50 -3.55
N PHE A 162 -18.04 -9.90 -2.35
CA PHE A 162 -19.41 -10.30 -2.05
C PHE A 162 -20.35 -9.09 -2.17
N ASN A 163 -21.39 -9.22 -3.00
CA ASN A 163 -22.37 -8.16 -3.24
C ASN A 163 -23.78 -8.62 -2.82
N ARG A 164 -24.36 -7.89 -1.87
CA ARG A 164 -25.73 -8.07 -1.38
C ARG A 164 -26.73 -7.05 -1.93
N ASN A 165 -26.27 -6.01 -2.64
CA ASN A 165 -27.12 -4.89 -3.06
C ASN A 165 -27.92 -5.14 -4.35
N SER A 166 -27.85 -6.35 -4.91
CA SER A 166 -28.64 -6.74 -6.08
C SER A 166 -29.95 -7.39 -5.63
N PHE A 167 -31.02 -7.34 -6.48
CA PHE A 167 -32.24 -8.13 -6.28
C PHE A 167 -31.92 -9.64 -6.08
N LEU A 168 -30.74 -10.07 -6.47
CA LEU A 168 -30.18 -11.40 -6.26
C LEU A 168 -29.92 -11.73 -4.78
N ILE A 169 -30.09 -10.78 -3.86
CA ILE A 169 -30.03 -11.06 -2.40
C ILE A 169 -31.05 -12.13 -2.00
N LEU A 170 -32.18 -12.19 -2.71
CA LEU A 170 -33.20 -13.25 -2.53
C LEU A 170 -32.64 -14.65 -2.85
N PHE A 171 -31.55 -14.72 -3.61
CA PHE A 171 -30.81 -15.93 -3.98
C PHE A 171 -29.46 -16.05 -3.25
N GLY A 172 -29.23 -15.28 -2.19
CA GLY A 172 -28.02 -15.34 -1.36
C GLY A 172 -26.87 -14.42 -1.77
N GLY A 173 -27.10 -13.51 -2.73
CA GLY A 173 -26.10 -12.54 -3.21
C GLY A 173 -25.14 -13.09 -4.26
N ILE A 174 -24.33 -12.21 -4.83
CA ILE A 174 -23.30 -12.56 -5.83
C ILE A 174 -21.93 -12.70 -5.13
N ASN A 175 -21.14 -13.68 -5.57
CA ASN A 175 -19.77 -13.92 -5.07
C ASN A 175 -19.71 -14.22 -3.56
N LYS A 176 -20.62 -15.03 -3.04
CA LYS A 176 -20.59 -15.45 -1.64
C LYS A 176 -19.22 -16.06 -1.28
N GLY A 177 -18.63 -15.59 -0.18
CA GLY A 177 -17.32 -16.01 0.27
C GLY A 177 -16.13 -15.30 -0.40
N ARG A 178 -16.37 -14.25 -1.19
CA ARG A 178 -15.32 -13.44 -1.80
C ARG A 178 -15.15 -12.09 -1.06
N PRO A 179 -13.92 -11.55 -1.00
CA PRO A 179 -12.65 -12.14 -1.46
C PRO A 179 -12.29 -13.41 -0.68
N ASN A 180 -11.81 -14.44 -1.37
CA ASN A 180 -11.34 -15.68 -0.75
C ASN A 180 -9.80 -15.70 -0.60
N SER A 181 -9.23 -16.78 -0.05
CA SER A 181 -7.79 -16.91 0.19
C SER A 181 -6.95 -16.69 -1.07
N LYS A 182 -7.42 -17.13 -2.24
CA LYS A 182 -6.71 -16.92 -3.51
C LYS A 182 -6.71 -15.46 -3.94
N ASP A 183 -7.83 -14.75 -3.74
CA ASP A 183 -7.91 -13.31 -4.03
C ASP A 183 -6.96 -12.52 -3.15
N LEU A 184 -6.92 -12.86 -1.87
CA LEU A 184 -6.04 -12.23 -0.90
C LEU A 184 -4.56 -12.54 -1.18
N GLN A 185 -4.24 -13.76 -1.61
CA GLN A 185 -2.89 -14.10 -2.06
C GLN A 185 -2.49 -13.32 -3.32
N ASN A 186 -3.41 -13.14 -4.28
CA ASN A 186 -3.17 -12.32 -5.46
C ASN A 186 -2.93 -10.85 -5.09
N ALA A 187 -3.66 -10.32 -4.11
CA ALA A 187 -3.44 -8.96 -3.58
C ALA A 187 -2.04 -8.80 -2.95
N ARG A 188 -1.56 -9.82 -2.20
CA ARG A 188 -0.18 -9.84 -1.69
C ARG A 188 0.86 -9.87 -2.82
N SER A 189 0.61 -10.67 -3.86
CA SER A 189 1.52 -10.76 -5.01
C SER A 189 1.57 -9.44 -5.78
N PHE A 190 0.43 -8.78 -5.94
CA PHE A 190 0.36 -7.42 -6.49
C PHE A 190 1.15 -6.42 -5.65
N ALA A 191 0.98 -6.43 -4.32
CA ALA A 191 1.75 -5.54 -3.44
C ALA A 191 3.27 -5.79 -3.54
N LYS A 192 3.70 -7.05 -3.69
CA LYS A 192 5.12 -7.37 -3.90
C LYS A 192 5.66 -6.82 -5.22
N SER A 193 4.86 -6.84 -6.31
CA SER A 193 5.29 -6.25 -7.58
C SER A 193 5.49 -4.74 -7.49
N LEU A 194 4.74 -4.04 -6.64
CA LEU A 194 4.95 -2.60 -6.41
C LEU A 194 6.29 -2.29 -5.71
N LEU A 195 6.82 -3.21 -4.91
CA LEU A 195 8.13 -3.06 -4.26
C LEU A 195 9.28 -3.19 -5.26
N THR A 196 9.15 -4.07 -6.26
CA THR A 196 10.22 -4.29 -7.26
C THR A 196 10.37 -3.14 -8.25
N LEU A 197 9.39 -2.23 -8.35
CA LEU A 197 9.46 -1.02 -9.17
C LEU A 197 10.19 0.15 -8.47
N VAL A 198 10.64 -0.07 -7.23
CA VAL A 198 11.32 0.95 -6.39
C VAL A 198 12.86 0.82 -6.46
N GLY A 199 13.39 -0.20 -7.17
CA GLY A 199 14.81 -0.50 -7.30
C GLY A 199 15.49 0.13 -8.51
#